data_2f8ad372c921e8b4683240eaec89787c
#
_entry.id   2f8ad372c921e8b4683240eaec89787c
#
_cell.length_a   1.000
_cell.length_b   1.000
_cell.length_c   1.000
_cell.angle_alpha   90.00
_cell.angle_beta   90.00
_cell.angle_gamma   90.00
#
_symmetry.space_group_name_H-M   'P 1'
#
loop_
_entity.id
_entity.type
_entity.pdbx_description
1 polymer ?
#
loop_
_entity_poly.entity_id
_entity_poly.type
_entity_poly.pdbx_seq_one_letter_code
_entity_poly.pdbx_strand_id
1 'polypeptide(L)'
;MAAKKAKKSAKKVAARKPAPKKESAKKAKKAVKKSSPAKKTSTVTLGGNPVKTNGQLPKVGAKAPAFSMTTGTLSEIGPKELRGKRVILNIFPSIDTPTCATSTRKFNEFVSTLPNTEVWCVSADLPFAQGRFCGAEGLSNVKTASSFRTNFGTAMGVTLTSGVLKGILARAVVVLDENGVVTHTELVPEIANEPNYEAALKALR
;
A
#
# COMPACT_ATOMS: atom_id res chain seq x y z
N MET A 1 -62.98 -2.49 -32.35
CA MET A 1 -63.70 -1.24 -32.61
C MET A 1 -62.95 -0.04 -32.12
N ALA A 2 -62.81 0.90 -33.00
CA ALA A 2 -62.56 2.32 -32.89
C ALA A 2 -61.19 2.82 -32.51
N ALA A 3 -60.48 3.21 -33.54
CA ALA A 3 -59.34 4.15 -33.58
C ALA A 3 -59.80 5.60 -33.25
N LYS A 4 -58.94 6.42 -32.70
CA LYS A 4 -58.88 7.89 -32.83
C LYS A 4 -57.48 8.42 -32.82
N LYS A 5 -56.99 8.66 -33.99
CA LYS A 5 -56.46 9.88 -34.66
C LYS A 5 -55.69 10.93 -33.87
N ALA A 6 -54.51 11.16 -34.40
CA ALA A 6 -53.49 12.16 -34.16
C ALA A 6 -53.99 13.61 -34.20
N LYS A 7 -53.22 14.49 -33.53
CA LYS A 7 -52.99 15.88 -33.99
C LYS A 7 -51.55 16.31 -33.77
N LYS A 8 -50.85 16.59 -34.85
CA LYS A 8 -49.57 17.34 -34.92
C LYS A 8 -49.83 18.79 -34.53
N SER A 9 -48.93 19.35 -33.74
CA SER A 9 -48.77 20.79 -33.60
C SER A 9 -47.31 21.14 -33.76
N ALA A 10 -46.98 21.72 -34.88
CA ALA A 10 -45.70 22.30 -35.20
C ALA A 10 -45.56 23.67 -34.51
N LYS A 11 -44.49 23.93 -33.74
CA LYS A 11 -44.17 25.26 -33.20
C LYS A 11 -42.82 25.71 -33.69
N LYS A 12 -42.90 26.75 -34.48
CA LYS A 12 -41.98 27.64 -35.17
C LYS A 12 -40.66 27.90 -34.42
N VAL A 13 -39.54 27.64 -35.10
CA VAL A 13 -38.17 28.00 -34.72
C VAL A 13 -37.98 29.51 -34.99
N ALA A 14 -37.63 30.27 -33.96
CA ALA A 14 -37.20 31.67 -34.08
C ALA A 14 -35.68 31.73 -33.97
N ALA A 15 -35.05 32.18 -35.02
CA ALA A 15 -33.60 32.42 -35.11
C ALA A 15 -33.17 33.58 -34.19
N ARG A 16 -32.19 33.36 -33.33
CA ARG A 16 -31.51 34.39 -32.59
C ARG A 16 -30.10 34.61 -33.15
N LYS A 17 -29.81 35.88 -33.49
CA LYS A 17 -28.53 36.41 -33.96
C LYS A 17 -27.44 36.21 -32.91
N PRO A 18 -26.16 35.97 -33.31
CA PRO A 18 -25.01 35.89 -32.39
C PRO A 18 -24.53 37.28 -31.95
N ALA A 19 -24.26 37.43 -30.65
CA ALA A 19 -23.62 38.62 -30.07
C ALA A 19 -22.07 38.48 -30.11
N PRO A 20 -21.32 39.59 -30.08
CA PRO A 20 -19.90 39.62 -30.42
C PRO A 20 -19.00 39.06 -29.28
N LYS A 21 -17.97 38.31 -29.69
CA LYS A 21 -16.90 37.77 -28.84
C LYS A 21 -16.06 38.90 -28.26
N LYS A 22 -16.01 39.02 -26.94
CA LYS A 22 -14.96 39.77 -26.22
C LYS A 22 -13.77 38.85 -26.02
N GLU A 23 -12.67 39.18 -26.65
CA GLU A 23 -11.36 38.61 -26.51
C GLU A 23 -10.79 39.03 -25.15
N SER A 24 -10.68 38.09 -24.20
CA SER A 24 -9.98 38.30 -22.94
C SER A 24 -8.68 37.49 -22.94
N ALA A 25 -7.58 38.21 -23.10
CA ALA A 25 -6.21 37.71 -23.00
C ALA A 25 -5.98 37.02 -21.65
N LYS A 26 -5.90 35.66 -21.62
CA LYS A 26 -5.42 34.94 -20.47
C LYS A 26 -3.90 34.88 -20.45
N LYS A 27 -3.29 35.69 -19.56
CA LYS A 27 -1.89 35.50 -19.13
C LYS A 27 -1.72 34.11 -18.56
N ALA A 28 -1.05 33.23 -19.27
CA ALA A 28 -0.63 31.92 -18.78
C ALA A 28 0.41 32.07 -17.66
N LYS A 29 0.03 31.91 -16.42
CA LYS A 29 0.96 31.73 -15.31
C LYS A 29 1.64 30.36 -15.46
N LYS A 30 2.93 30.42 -15.85
CA LYS A 30 3.84 29.26 -15.90
C LYS A 30 4.01 28.73 -14.48
N ALA A 31 3.29 27.65 -14.12
CA ALA A 31 3.49 26.96 -12.86
C ALA A 31 4.86 26.26 -12.89
N VAL A 32 5.80 26.83 -12.15
CA VAL A 32 7.09 26.20 -11.87
C VAL A 32 6.80 24.94 -11.05
N LYS A 33 6.89 23.76 -11.68
CA LYS A 33 6.94 22.48 -10.97
C LYS A 33 8.17 22.49 -10.08
N LYS A 34 7.99 22.69 -8.77
CA LYS A 34 9.02 22.37 -7.78
C LYS A 34 9.37 20.91 -7.94
N SER A 35 10.55 20.61 -8.48
CA SER A 35 11.13 19.28 -8.50
C SER A 35 11.34 18.84 -7.04
N SER A 36 10.58 17.87 -6.56
CA SER A 36 10.85 17.20 -5.29
C SER A 36 12.25 16.61 -5.34
N PRO A 37 13.05 16.70 -4.26
CA PRO A 37 14.37 16.10 -4.23
C PRO A 37 14.24 14.60 -4.55
N ALA A 38 15.10 14.08 -5.42
CA ALA A 38 15.11 12.68 -5.83
C ALA A 38 15.20 11.80 -4.56
N LYS A 39 14.14 11.02 -4.28
CA LYS A 39 14.14 10.07 -3.17
C LYS A 39 15.26 9.07 -3.40
N LYS A 40 16.15 8.90 -2.40
CA LYS A 40 17.18 7.86 -2.44
C LYS A 40 16.49 6.50 -2.57
N THR A 41 16.85 5.73 -3.59
CA THR A 41 16.36 4.37 -3.81
C THR A 41 17.23 3.38 -3.06
N SER A 42 16.69 2.19 -2.74
CA SER A 42 17.48 1.05 -2.27
C SER A 42 17.58 0.01 -3.39
N THR A 43 18.56 -0.86 -3.29
CA THR A 43 18.73 -2.01 -4.20
C THR A 43 18.71 -3.29 -3.38
N VAL A 44 17.93 -4.24 -3.81
CA VAL A 44 17.85 -5.61 -3.31
C VAL A 44 18.12 -6.56 -4.46
N THR A 45 18.19 -7.88 -4.21
CA THR A 45 18.35 -8.87 -5.27
C THR A 45 17.18 -9.84 -5.31
N LEU A 46 16.96 -10.44 -6.48
CA LEU A 46 16.08 -11.58 -6.68
C LEU A 46 16.83 -12.62 -7.50
N GLY A 47 17.19 -13.75 -6.85
CA GLY A 47 18.05 -14.75 -7.45
C GLY A 47 19.41 -14.16 -7.88
N GLY A 48 19.98 -13.28 -7.06
CA GLY A 48 21.23 -12.57 -7.36
C GLY A 48 21.10 -11.38 -8.31
N ASN A 49 19.96 -11.18 -8.98
CA ASN A 49 19.78 -10.06 -9.93
C ASN A 49 19.33 -8.79 -9.19
N PRO A 50 19.97 -7.63 -9.43
CA PRO A 50 19.65 -6.40 -8.73
C PRO A 50 18.28 -5.84 -9.11
N VAL A 51 17.48 -5.47 -8.11
CA VAL A 51 16.15 -4.87 -8.23
C VAL A 51 16.09 -3.61 -7.38
N LYS A 52 15.58 -2.52 -7.94
CA LYS A 52 15.49 -1.22 -7.24
C LYS A 52 14.12 -1.04 -6.60
N THR A 53 14.11 -0.39 -5.43
CA THR A 53 12.89 0.12 -4.80
C THR A 53 12.65 1.59 -5.18
N ASN A 54 11.44 2.09 -4.90
CA ASN A 54 11.05 3.49 -5.16
C ASN A 54 11.54 4.47 -4.08
N GLY A 55 12.20 3.98 -3.03
CA GLY A 55 12.64 4.78 -1.89
C GLY A 55 13.51 3.99 -0.93
N GLN A 56 13.53 4.44 0.32
CA GLN A 56 14.18 3.77 1.45
C GLN A 56 13.16 3.57 2.57
N LEU A 57 13.36 2.56 3.40
CA LEU A 57 12.58 2.36 4.62
C LEU A 57 12.70 3.58 5.55
N PRO A 58 11.68 3.85 6.38
CA PRO A 58 11.73 4.90 7.37
C PRO A 58 12.88 4.65 8.36
N LYS A 59 13.47 5.72 8.89
CA LYS A 59 14.59 5.61 9.84
C LYS A 59 14.09 5.17 11.21
N VAL A 60 14.87 4.33 11.89
CA VAL A 60 14.67 4.01 13.31
C VAL A 60 14.74 5.31 14.13
N GLY A 61 13.83 5.45 15.08
CA GLY A 61 13.63 6.65 15.91
C GLY A 61 12.70 7.70 15.27
N ALA A 62 12.35 7.58 13.99
CA ALA A 62 11.39 8.46 13.35
C ALA A 62 9.95 7.95 13.53
N LYS A 63 8.96 8.85 13.47
CA LYS A 63 7.57 8.44 13.34
C LYS A 63 7.34 7.77 11.98
N ALA A 64 6.50 6.74 11.96
CA ALA A 64 6.07 6.11 10.72
C ALA A 64 5.50 7.17 9.75
N PRO A 65 5.83 7.09 8.45
CA PRO A 65 5.27 7.99 7.47
C PRO A 65 3.74 7.84 7.40
N ALA A 66 3.05 8.82 6.86
CA ALA A 66 1.63 8.70 6.58
C ALA A 66 1.42 7.68 5.45
N PHE A 67 0.76 6.57 5.77
CA PHE A 67 0.38 5.52 4.81
C PHE A 67 -1.05 5.09 5.06
N SER A 68 -1.65 4.40 4.09
CA SER A 68 -2.86 3.61 4.28
C SER A 68 -2.68 2.20 3.73
N MET A 69 -3.42 1.24 4.32
CA MET A 69 -3.51 -0.16 3.89
C MET A 69 -4.98 -0.56 3.85
N THR A 70 -5.36 -1.43 2.93
CA THR A 70 -6.73 -1.93 2.81
C THR A 70 -6.86 -3.26 3.55
N THR A 71 -7.77 -3.33 4.52
CA THR A 71 -8.04 -4.55 5.31
C THR A 71 -8.92 -5.55 4.56
N GLY A 72 -9.12 -6.75 5.14
CA GLY A 72 -10.04 -7.77 4.61
C GLY A 72 -11.50 -7.31 4.51
N THR A 73 -11.91 -6.31 5.30
CA THR A 73 -13.24 -5.70 5.24
C THR A 73 -13.32 -4.53 4.24
N LEU A 74 -12.27 -4.31 3.45
CA LEU A 74 -12.12 -3.21 2.48
C LEU A 74 -12.08 -1.81 3.11
N SER A 75 -11.96 -1.71 4.44
CA SER A 75 -11.67 -0.46 5.13
C SER A 75 -10.18 -0.10 5.02
N GLU A 76 -9.86 1.19 5.11
CA GLU A 76 -8.47 1.64 5.12
C GLU A 76 -8.04 1.95 6.55
N ILE A 77 -6.83 1.51 6.88
CA ILE A 77 -6.16 1.79 8.15
C ILE A 77 -4.78 2.40 7.89
N GLY A 78 -4.31 3.18 8.83
CA GLY A 78 -3.00 3.82 8.79
C GLY A 78 -2.34 3.91 10.17
N PRO A 79 -1.29 4.72 10.33
CA PRO A 79 -0.57 4.81 11.60
C PRO A 79 -1.43 5.28 12.78
N LYS A 80 -2.56 5.96 12.54
CA LYS A 80 -3.45 6.42 13.61
C LYS A 80 -4.20 5.27 14.26
N GLU A 81 -4.73 4.35 13.45
CA GLU A 81 -5.50 3.18 13.87
C GLU A 81 -4.62 2.13 14.55
N LEU A 82 -3.29 2.18 14.30
CA LEU A 82 -2.30 1.27 14.89
C LEU A 82 -1.74 1.75 16.24
N ARG A 83 -2.07 2.96 16.70
CA ARG A 83 -1.58 3.51 17.96
C ARG A 83 -2.08 2.71 19.18
N GLY A 84 -1.28 2.75 20.26
CA GLY A 84 -1.57 2.04 21.50
C GLY A 84 -1.14 0.58 21.49
N LYS A 85 -0.63 0.09 20.38
CA LYS A 85 -0.08 -1.26 20.23
C LYS A 85 1.29 -1.23 19.58
N ARG A 86 2.12 -2.20 19.93
CA ARG A 86 3.35 -2.50 19.18
C ARG A 86 2.95 -3.22 17.91
N VAL A 87 3.54 -2.84 16.80
CA VAL A 87 3.15 -3.35 15.49
C VAL A 87 4.36 -3.86 14.73
N ILE A 88 4.26 -5.08 14.22
CA ILE A 88 5.19 -5.61 13.22
C ILE A 88 4.49 -5.55 11.87
N LEU A 89 5.08 -4.83 10.92
CA LEU A 89 4.69 -4.87 9.52
C LEU A 89 5.59 -5.88 8.80
N ASN A 90 5.07 -7.06 8.51
CA ASN A 90 5.71 -8.09 7.69
C ASN A 90 5.32 -7.85 6.23
N ILE A 91 6.22 -7.22 5.49
CA ILE A 91 6.02 -6.75 4.11
C ILE A 91 6.66 -7.74 3.15
N PHE A 92 5.94 -8.14 2.09
CA PHE A 92 6.44 -9.12 1.14
C PHE A 92 5.77 -9.01 -0.24
N PRO A 93 6.35 -9.64 -1.28
CA PRO A 93 5.81 -9.59 -2.65
C PRO A 93 4.40 -10.14 -2.80
N SER A 94 4.16 -11.40 -2.39
CA SER A 94 2.85 -12.06 -2.50
C SER A 94 2.71 -13.19 -1.48
N ILE A 95 1.53 -13.29 -0.87
CA ILE A 95 1.17 -14.35 0.10
C ILE A 95 1.25 -15.74 -0.52
N ASP A 96 1.06 -15.87 -1.83
CA ASP A 96 1.05 -17.13 -2.56
C ASP A 96 2.48 -17.63 -2.92
N THR A 97 3.55 -17.00 -2.42
CA THR A 97 4.92 -17.49 -2.60
C THR A 97 5.43 -18.24 -1.36
N PRO A 98 6.27 -19.31 -1.53
CA PRO A 98 6.66 -20.19 -0.41
C PRO A 98 7.27 -19.44 0.78
N THR A 99 8.23 -18.53 0.54
CA THR A 99 8.90 -17.78 1.61
C THR A 99 7.96 -16.81 2.31
N CYS A 100 7.03 -16.17 1.59
CA CYS A 100 6.05 -15.26 2.19
C CYS A 100 5.05 -16.04 3.05
N ALA A 101 4.56 -17.18 2.57
CA ALA A 101 3.70 -18.08 3.34
C ALA A 101 4.41 -18.55 4.63
N THR A 102 5.67 -18.96 4.53
CA THR A 102 6.48 -19.36 5.69
C THR A 102 6.65 -18.22 6.69
N SER A 103 6.98 -17.00 6.24
CA SER A 103 7.13 -15.86 7.14
C SER A 103 5.81 -15.48 7.83
N THR A 104 4.69 -15.63 7.15
CA THR A 104 3.37 -15.38 7.74
C THR A 104 3.03 -16.40 8.84
N ARG A 105 3.30 -17.70 8.60
CA ARG A 105 3.12 -18.75 9.62
C ARG A 105 3.99 -18.50 10.85
N LYS A 106 5.28 -18.21 10.67
CA LYS A 106 6.20 -17.93 11.79
C LYS A 106 5.77 -16.73 12.61
N PHE A 107 5.39 -15.62 11.97
CA PHE A 107 4.86 -14.49 12.71
C PHE A 107 3.53 -14.77 13.39
N ASN A 108 2.68 -15.61 12.84
CA ASN A 108 1.45 -16.05 13.48
C ASN A 108 1.71 -16.83 14.79
N GLU A 109 2.76 -17.67 14.82
CA GLU A 109 3.21 -18.36 16.02
C GLU A 109 3.75 -17.40 17.05
N PHE A 110 4.68 -16.50 16.65
CA PHE A 110 5.33 -15.58 17.58
C PHE A 110 4.35 -14.62 18.24
N VAL A 111 3.42 -14.03 17.48
CA VAL A 111 2.51 -13.02 18.03
C VAL A 111 1.54 -13.59 19.05
N SER A 112 1.26 -14.88 19.04
CA SER A 112 0.38 -15.55 20.02
C SER A 112 0.84 -15.39 21.47
N THR A 113 2.15 -15.21 21.68
CA THR A 113 2.81 -15.07 22.99
C THR A 113 3.17 -13.64 23.37
N LEU A 114 2.93 -12.68 22.47
CA LEU A 114 3.37 -11.29 22.65
C LEU A 114 2.20 -10.39 23.10
N PRO A 115 2.21 -9.91 24.36
CA PRO A 115 1.15 -9.01 24.85
C PRO A 115 1.21 -7.68 24.07
N ASN A 116 0.04 -7.06 23.88
CA ASN A 116 -0.12 -5.75 23.23
C ASN A 116 0.60 -5.58 21.89
N THR A 117 0.68 -6.67 21.10
CA THR A 117 1.41 -6.68 19.83
C THR A 117 0.51 -7.17 18.70
N GLU A 118 0.55 -6.48 17.57
CA GLU A 118 -0.13 -6.89 16.35
C GLU A 118 0.89 -7.14 15.24
N VAL A 119 0.68 -8.19 14.47
CA VAL A 119 1.44 -8.42 13.22
C VAL A 119 0.50 -8.19 12.04
N TRP A 120 0.92 -7.32 11.14
CA TRP A 120 0.25 -7.05 9.89
C TRP A 120 1.09 -7.57 8.73
N CYS A 121 0.58 -8.57 8.02
CA CYS A 121 1.15 -9.11 6.80
C CYS A 121 0.67 -8.29 5.62
N VAL A 122 1.60 -7.58 4.95
CA VAL A 122 1.28 -6.57 3.94
C VAL A 122 1.88 -6.96 2.59
N SER A 123 1.04 -7.04 1.56
CA SER A 123 1.42 -7.30 0.18
C SER A 123 0.56 -6.51 -0.80
N ALA A 124 0.83 -6.66 -2.09
CA ALA A 124 -0.01 -6.09 -3.13
C ALA A 124 -1.17 -7.01 -3.55
N ASP A 125 -1.25 -8.22 -2.97
CA ASP A 125 -2.36 -9.14 -3.20
C ASP A 125 -3.69 -8.49 -2.79
N LEU A 126 -4.77 -8.88 -3.45
CA LEU A 126 -6.10 -8.42 -3.04
C LEU A 126 -6.47 -8.96 -1.65
N PRO A 127 -7.21 -8.21 -0.83
CA PRO A 127 -7.61 -8.65 0.50
C PRO A 127 -8.34 -10.00 0.52
N PHE A 128 -9.04 -10.34 -0.56
CA PHE A 128 -9.74 -11.62 -0.74
C PHE A 128 -8.76 -12.81 -0.82
N ALA A 129 -7.66 -12.66 -1.56
CA ALA A 129 -6.63 -13.69 -1.68
C ALA A 129 -5.91 -13.89 -0.34
N GLN A 130 -5.56 -12.80 0.35
CA GLN A 130 -4.97 -12.84 1.68
C GLN A 130 -5.90 -13.53 2.71
N GLY A 131 -7.19 -13.18 2.69
CA GLY A 131 -8.19 -13.79 3.58
C GLY A 131 -8.39 -15.28 3.30
N ARG A 132 -8.44 -15.68 2.01
CA ARG A 132 -8.51 -17.08 1.60
C ARG A 132 -7.30 -17.87 2.12
N PHE A 133 -6.09 -17.33 1.96
CA PHE A 133 -4.86 -17.97 2.45
C PHE A 133 -4.90 -18.17 3.98
N CYS A 134 -5.14 -17.12 4.75
CA CYS A 134 -5.19 -17.21 6.21
C CYS A 134 -6.28 -18.17 6.69
N GLY A 135 -7.45 -18.17 6.04
CA GLY A 135 -8.53 -19.12 6.36
C GLY A 135 -8.16 -20.56 6.07
N ALA A 136 -7.53 -20.84 4.92
CA ALA A 136 -7.09 -22.20 4.56
C ALA A 136 -5.97 -22.73 5.46
N GLU A 137 -5.08 -21.85 5.95
CA GLU A 137 -3.95 -22.18 6.81
C GLU A 137 -4.27 -22.07 8.32
N GLY A 138 -5.47 -21.65 8.71
CA GLY A 138 -5.87 -21.49 10.12
C GLY A 138 -5.11 -20.39 10.87
N LEU A 139 -4.62 -19.36 10.17
CA LEU A 139 -3.82 -18.27 10.75
C LEU A 139 -4.73 -17.18 11.33
N SER A 140 -4.95 -17.21 12.65
CA SER A 140 -5.86 -16.30 13.34
C SER A 140 -5.18 -15.19 14.13
N ASN A 141 -3.86 -15.29 14.39
CA ASN A 141 -3.13 -14.34 15.22
C ASN A 141 -2.54 -13.17 14.42
N VAL A 142 -2.24 -13.36 13.13
CA VAL A 142 -1.83 -12.28 12.24
C VAL A 142 -3.02 -11.62 11.57
N LYS A 143 -2.83 -10.36 11.22
CA LYS A 143 -3.75 -9.59 10.39
C LYS A 143 -3.16 -9.40 9.00
N THR A 144 -4.00 -9.32 7.99
CA THR A 144 -3.56 -9.06 6.61
C THR A 144 -4.06 -7.70 6.13
N ALA A 145 -3.26 -7.05 5.32
CA ALA A 145 -3.65 -5.81 4.65
C ALA A 145 -3.01 -5.71 3.27
N SER A 146 -3.72 -5.09 2.35
CA SER A 146 -3.30 -4.92 0.97
C SER A 146 -2.86 -3.50 0.68
N SER A 147 -1.84 -3.36 -0.16
CA SER A 147 -1.40 -2.07 -0.71
C SER A 147 -2.00 -1.76 -2.09
N PHE A 148 -2.90 -2.59 -2.63
CA PHE A 148 -3.33 -2.57 -4.04
C PHE A 148 -3.92 -1.24 -4.52
N ARG A 149 -4.53 -0.44 -3.65
CA ARG A 149 -5.12 0.86 -4.00
C ARG A 149 -4.63 2.01 -3.12
N THR A 150 -3.56 1.81 -2.37
CA THR A 150 -3.07 2.73 -1.36
C THR A 150 -1.65 3.21 -1.64
N ASN A 151 -1.19 4.17 -0.84
CA ASN A 151 0.16 4.71 -0.95
C ASN A 151 1.20 3.95 -0.12
N PHE A 152 0.86 2.81 0.50
CA PHE A 152 1.72 2.10 1.46
C PHE A 152 3.14 1.85 0.92
N GLY A 153 3.24 1.19 -0.24
CA GLY A 153 4.53 0.84 -0.83
C GLY A 153 5.39 2.07 -1.13
N THR A 154 4.75 3.17 -1.57
CA THR A 154 5.45 4.44 -1.84
C THR A 154 5.86 5.16 -0.55
N ALA A 155 5.02 5.15 0.47
CA ALA A 155 5.30 5.79 1.75
C ALA A 155 6.44 5.07 2.50
N MET A 156 6.45 3.74 2.47
CA MET A 156 7.50 2.90 3.07
C MET A 156 8.76 2.78 2.21
N GLY A 157 8.73 3.21 0.95
CA GLY A 157 9.88 3.13 0.05
C GLY A 157 10.22 1.72 -0.43
N VAL A 158 9.24 0.81 -0.44
CA VAL A 158 9.44 -0.63 -0.70
C VAL A 158 8.82 -1.14 -2.00
N THR A 159 8.19 -0.27 -2.81
CA THR A 159 7.69 -0.70 -4.12
C THR A 159 8.85 -0.97 -5.07
N LEU A 160 8.88 -2.15 -5.65
CA LEU A 160 9.88 -2.54 -6.66
C LEU A 160 9.66 -1.77 -7.96
N THR A 161 10.71 -1.16 -8.50
CA THR A 161 10.64 -0.31 -9.70
C THR A 161 11.29 -0.93 -10.92
N SER A 162 11.99 -2.06 -10.75
CA SER A 162 12.66 -2.81 -11.81
C SER A 162 12.52 -4.30 -11.60
N GLY A 163 13.00 -5.10 -12.56
CA GLY A 163 12.95 -6.56 -12.51
C GLY A 163 11.54 -7.13 -12.77
N VAL A 164 11.44 -8.46 -12.70
CA VAL A 164 10.20 -9.20 -13.01
C VAL A 164 9.08 -8.98 -11.98
N LEU A 165 9.44 -8.54 -10.77
CA LEU A 165 8.50 -8.20 -9.69
C LEU A 165 8.18 -6.69 -9.62
N LYS A 166 8.44 -5.93 -10.68
CA LYS A 166 8.12 -4.51 -10.73
C LYS A 166 6.64 -4.25 -10.43
N GLY A 167 6.38 -3.30 -9.52
CA GLY A 167 5.04 -2.87 -9.15
C GLY A 167 4.52 -3.46 -7.83
N ILE A 168 5.09 -4.57 -7.37
CA ILE A 168 4.77 -5.15 -6.07
C ILE A 168 5.78 -4.76 -4.99
N LEU A 169 5.63 -5.25 -3.76
CA LEU A 169 6.48 -4.87 -2.64
C LEU A 169 7.75 -5.71 -2.55
N ALA A 170 8.84 -5.12 -2.11
CA ALA A 170 10.04 -5.84 -1.66
C ALA A 170 9.74 -6.58 -0.36
N ARG A 171 10.65 -7.48 0.07
CA ARG A 171 10.57 -8.08 1.40
C ARG A 171 11.24 -7.17 2.42
N ALA A 172 10.46 -6.80 3.45
CA ALA A 172 10.92 -5.94 4.53
C ALA A 172 10.16 -6.20 5.82
N VAL A 173 10.78 -5.86 6.95
CA VAL A 173 10.12 -5.82 8.26
C VAL A 173 10.28 -4.43 8.85
N VAL A 174 9.19 -3.87 9.37
CA VAL A 174 9.19 -2.60 10.12
C VAL A 174 8.47 -2.83 11.44
N VAL A 175 9.11 -2.42 12.54
CA VAL A 175 8.50 -2.51 13.89
C VAL A 175 8.20 -1.10 14.38
N LEU A 176 7.01 -0.93 14.94
CA LEU A 176 6.53 0.33 15.52
C LEU A 176 6.22 0.13 16.99
N ASP A 177 6.56 1.11 17.82
CA ASP A 177 6.09 1.19 19.20
C ASP A 177 4.63 1.66 19.29
N GLU A 178 4.08 1.75 20.50
CA GLU A 178 2.71 2.20 20.79
C GLU A 178 2.43 3.64 20.34
N ASN A 179 3.48 4.46 20.16
CA ASN A 179 3.39 5.84 19.69
C ASN A 179 3.51 5.95 18.17
N GLY A 180 3.72 4.83 17.48
CA GLY A 180 3.98 4.77 16.04
C GLY A 180 5.39 5.24 15.66
N VAL A 181 6.36 5.15 16.57
CA VAL A 181 7.78 5.38 16.30
C VAL A 181 8.40 4.09 15.80
N VAL A 182 9.21 4.18 14.78
CA VAL A 182 9.94 3.04 14.20
C VAL A 182 11.04 2.59 15.15
N THR A 183 10.98 1.36 15.65
CA THR A 183 12.00 0.77 16.53
C THR A 183 12.95 -0.16 15.78
N HIS A 184 12.51 -0.71 14.63
CA HIS A 184 13.35 -1.56 13.78
C HIS A 184 12.92 -1.46 12.32
N THR A 185 13.90 -1.58 11.42
CA THR A 185 13.65 -1.76 9.99
C THR A 185 14.64 -2.73 9.39
N GLU A 186 14.15 -3.62 8.55
CA GLU A 186 14.95 -4.52 7.73
C GLU A 186 14.42 -4.51 6.31
N LEU A 187 15.26 -4.21 5.34
CA LEU A 187 15.02 -4.49 3.94
C LEU A 187 15.86 -5.72 3.59
N VAL A 188 15.21 -6.86 3.37
CA VAL A 188 15.90 -8.14 3.12
C VAL A 188 16.68 -8.05 1.82
N PRO A 189 18.02 -8.25 1.84
CA PRO A 189 18.87 -8.04 0.67
C PRO A 189 18.53 -8.94 -0.51
N GLU A 190 18.18 -10.22 -0.25
CA GLU A 190 17.69 -11.15 -1.26
C GLU A 190 16.21 -11.44 -1.00
N ILE A 191 15.35 -11.04 -1.93
CA ILE A 191 13.88 -11.12 -1.77
C ILE A 191 13.41 -12.57 -1.50
N ALA A 192 14.13 -13.56 -1.98
CA ALA A 192 13.80 -14.96 -1.79
C ALA A 192 14.10 -15.47 -0.36
N ASN A 193 14.92 -14.74 0.42
CA ASN A 193 15.26 -15.14 1.78
C ASN A 193 14.21 -14.70 2.81
N GLU A 194 14.14 -15.40 3.93
CA GLU A 194 13.32 -15.02 5.08
C GLU A 194 13.91 -13.79 5.80
N PRO A 195 13.08 -12.98 6.50
CA PRO A 195 13.57 -11.87 7.32
C PRO A 195 14.20 -12.37 8.62
N ASN A 196 14.92 -11.49 9.30
CA ASN A 196 15.46 -11.76 10.64
C ASN A 196 14.37 -11.59 11.71
N TYR A 197 13.72 -12.68 12.07
CA TYR A 197 12.64 -12.71 13.07
C TYR A 197 13.11 -12.28 14.46
N GLU A 198 14.30 -12.74 14.88
CA GLU A 198 14.84 -12.41 16.21
C GLU A 198 15.10 -10.91 16.38
N ALA A 199 15.63 -10.27 15.35
CA ALA A 199 15.85 -8.82 15.35
C ALA A 199 14.53 -8.05 15.47
N ALA A 200 13.49 -8.47 14.74
CA ALA A 200 12.16 -7.88 14.82
C ALA A 200 11.54 -8.05 16.21
N LEU A 201 11.62 -9.25 16.80
CA LEU A 201 11.07 -9.54 18.13
C LEU A 201 11.83 -8.81 19.24
N LYS A 202 13.16 -8.69 19.13
CA LYS A 202 13.99 -7.94 20.07
C LYS A 202 13.63 -6.45 20.12
N ALA A 203 13.20 -5.89 19.00
CA ALA A 203 12.81 -4.48 18.88
C ALA A 203 11.46 -4.14 19.52
N LEU A 204 10.72 -5.14 20.00
CA LEU A 204 9.47 -4.97 20.78
C LEU A 204 9.70 -4.77 22.28
N ARG A 205 10.95 -4.86 22.75
CA ARG A 205 11.30 -4.73 24.18
C ARG A 205 11.50 -3.28 24.59
#